data_2827f4b6fdd23ad93e0406a12cbdc834
#
_entry.id   2827f4b6fdd23ad93e0406a12cbdc834
#
_cell.length_a   1.000
_cell.length_b   1.000
_cell.length_c   1.000
_cell.angle_alpha   90.00
_cell.angle_beta   90.00
_cell.angle_gamma   90.00
#
_symmetry.space_group_name_H-M   'P 1'
#
loop_
_entity.id
_entity.type
_entity.pdbx_description
1 polymer ?
#
loop_
_entity_poly.entity_id
_entity_poly.type
_entity_poly.pdbx_seq_one_letter_code
_entity_poly.pdbx_strand_id
1 'polypeptide(L)'
;MRRFLLATAVVSAALSLLSSAAVGQSSPHFFFLQFCVGCHQYDGTGLPPDVPSLRDDLSYLIGSPEGRDFMLRVPGVIGAPGSAEQVAELLNWIVESFYQGDLDFTPFTPAEVLLGRERPMHDPIKERLELLAGF
;
A
#
# COMPACT_ATOMS: atom_id res chain seq x y z
N MET A 1 -43.60 30.77 21.63
CA MET A 1 -43.10 29.42 21.94
C MET A 1 -42.87 28.56 20.70
N ARG A 2 -43.77 28.46 19.73
CA ARG A 2 -43.62 27.60 18.53
C ARG A 2 -42.43 27.96 17.61
N ARG A 3 -42.01 29.22 17.52
CA ARG A 3 -40.89 29.69 16.70
C ARG A 3 -39.50 29.31 17.30
N PHE A 4 -39.41 29.21 18.63
CA PHE A 4 -38.18 28.80 19.29
C PHE A 4 -37.92 27.29 19.17
N LEU A 5 -38.96 26.46 19.15
CA LEU A 5 -38.87 25.02 18.99
C LEU A 5 -38.41 24.62 17.58
N LEU A 6 -38.80 25.36 16.57
CA LEU A 6 -38.39 25.15 15.17
C LEU A 6 -36.88 25.51 14.97
N ALA A 7 -36.42 26.59 15.60
CA ALA A 7 -35.02 27.00 15.48
C ALA A 7 -34.05 26.00 16.15
N THR A 8 -34.44 25.43 17.30
CA THR A 8 -33.60 24.43 17.98
C THR A 8 -33.53 23.09 17.21
N ALA A 9 -34.63 22.69 16.57
CA ALA A 9 -34.67 21.47 15.76
C ALA A 9 -33.79 21.58 14.51
N VAL A 10 -33.71 22.72 13.87
CA VAL A 10 -32.87 22.95 12.67
C VAL A 10 -31.39 22.95 13.04
N VAL A 11 -30.99 23.54 14.16
CA VAL A 11 -29.61 23.55 14.63
C VAL A 11 -29.13 22.14 15.01
N SER A 12 -29.97 21.34 15.64
CA SER A 12 -29.62 19.95 15.99
C SER A 12 -29.46 19.07 14.75
N ALA A 13 -30.28 19.24 13.73
CA ALA A 13 -30.16 18.50 12.47
C ALA A 13 -28.91 18.86 11.68
N ALA A 14 -28.53 20.16 11.68
CA ALA A 14 -27.29 20.59 11.02
C ALA A 14 -26.03 20.08 11.70
N LEU A 15 -26.02 19.95 13.03
CA LEU A 15 -24.87 19.44 13.78
C LEU A 15 -24.66 17.92 13.56
N SER A 16 -25.72 17.17 13.30
CA SER A 16 -25.64 15.72 13.01
C SER A 16 -25.03 15.40 11.65
N LEU A 17 -25.08 16.32 10.70
CA LEU A 17 -24.51 16.15 9.35
C LEU A 17 -22.99 16.40 9.31
N LEU A 18 -22.41 17.03 10.32
CA LEU A 18 -20.98 17.29 10.43
C LEU A 18 -20.17 16.14 11.05
N SER A 19 -20.87 15.09 11.53
CA SER A 19 -20.22 13.91 12.12
C SER A 19 -19.79 12.86 11.07
N SER A 20 -19.77 13.22 9.78
CA SER A 20 -19.34 12.31 8.72
C SER A 20 -17.82 12.11 8.74
N ALA A 21 -17.41 11.03 9.39
CA ALA A 21 -16.25 10.23 9.05
C ALA A 21 -14.89 10.96 8.94
N ALA A 22 -14.31 11.31 10.05
CA ALA A 22 -12.89 11.09 10.19
C ALA A 22 -12.65 9.57 10.35
N VAL A 23 -12.81 8.80 9.30
CA VAL A 23 -12.14 7.49 9.18
C VAL A 23 -10.66 7.86 9.12
N GLY A 24 -9.97 7.70 10.23
CA GLY A 24 -8.53 7.89 10.30
C GLY A 24 -7.88 6.92 9.34
N GLN A 25 -7.60 7.37 8.12
CA GLN A 25 -6.72 6.66 7.21
C GLN A 25 -5.36 6.70 7.89
N SER A 26 -4.88 5.55 8.36
CA SER A 26 -3.51 5.43 8.83
C SER A 26 -2.60 5.79 7.67
N SER A 27 -1.62 6.68 7.90
CA SER A 27 -0.68 7.06 6.86
C SER A 27 0.02 5.81 6.30
N PRO A 28 0.43 5.78 5.02
CA PRO A 28 1.19 4.67 4.44
C PRO A 28 2.42 4.29 5.25
N HIS A 29 3.11 5.29 5.82
CA HIS A 29 4.23 5.08 6.74
C HIS A 29 3.81 4.30 7.99
N PHE A 30 2.71 4.68 8.64
CA PHE A 30 2.22 3.96 9.82
C PHE A 30 1.79 2.53 9.48
N PHE A 31 1.19 2.33 8.31
CA PHE A 31 0.84 1.01 7.81
C PHE A 31 2.09 0.15 7.59
N PHE A 32 3.15 0.71 7.01
CA PHE A 32 4.45 0.04 6.86
C PHE A 32 5.03 -0.37 8.21
N LEU A 33 5.04 0.53 9.20
CA LEU A 33 5.55 0.24 10.54
C LEU A 33 4.78 -0.88 11.24
N GLN A 34 3.48 -0.99 10.97
CA GLN A 34 2.63 -1.97 11.64
C GLN A 34 2.72 -3.36 11.01
N PHE A 35 2.85 -3.47 9.68
CA PHE A 35 2.67 -4.72 8.97
C PHE A 35 3.87 -5.18 8.15
N CYS A 36 4.85 -4.32 7.90
CA CYS A 36 5.94 -4.63 6.98
C CYS A 36 7.33 -4.62 7.65
N VAL A 37 7.53 -3.75 8.63
CA VAL A 37 8.84 -3.52 9.27
C VAL A 37 9.42 -4.77 9.94
N GLY A 38 8.57 -5.68 10.41
CA GLY A 38 9.03 -6.92 11.07
C GLY A 38 9.89 -7.81 10.16
N CYS A 39 9.67 -7.75 8.85
CA CYS A 39 10.45 -8.47 7.85
C CYS A 39 11.39 -7.55 7.06
N HIS A 40 10.91 -6.38 6.65
CA HIS A 40 11.65 -5.47 5.76
C HIS A 40 12.55 -4.47 6.48
N GLN A 41 12.57 -4.45 7.82
CA GLN A 41 13.29 -3.49 8.65
C GLN A 41 12.78 -2.03 8.45
N TYR A 42 13.17 -1.13 9.36
CA TYR A 42 12.75 0.29 9.30
C TYR A 42 13.29 1.02 8.08
N ASP A 43 14.44 0.61 7.60
CA ASP A 43 15.16 1.23 6.48
C ASP A 43 14.98 0.49 5.15
N GLY A 44 14.14 -0.53 5.10
CA GLY A 44 13.85 -1.30 3.91
C GLY A 44 14.92 -2.31 3.47
N THR A 45 15.94 -2.56 4.30
CA THR A 45 17.05 -3.50 3.93
C THR A 45 16.64 -4.96 3.89
N GLY A 46 15.55 -5.33 4.57
CA GLY A 46 15.08 -6.70 4.62
C GLY A 46 15.97 -7.64 5.44
N LEU A 47 15.82 -8.94 5.18
CA LEU A 47 16.59 -10.03 5.79
C LEU A 47 17.01 -11.05 4.71
N PRO A 48 17.96 -10.71 3.84
CA PRO A 48 18.40 -11.60 2.77
C PRO A 48 18.94 -12.94 3.28
N PRO A 49 18.74 -14.05 2.56
CA PRO A 49 18.08 -14.15 1.24
C PRO A 49 16.56 -14.24 1.29
N ASP A 50 15.95 -14.50 2.46
CA ASP A 50 14.54 -14.87 2.59
C ASP A 50 13.61 -13.66 2.39
N VAL A 51 13.98 -12.49 2.94
CA VAL A 51 13.24 -11.25 2.76
C VAL A 51 14.11 -10.27 1.98
N PRO A 52 13.74 -9.98 0.72
CA PRO A 52 14.55 -9.09 -0.11
C PRO A 52 14.56 -7.65 0.39
N SER A 53 15.63 -6.93 0.10
CA SER A 53 15.71 -5.50 0.28
C SER A 53 14.69 -4.79 -0.62
N LEU A 54 14.01 -3.81 -0.04
CA LEU A 54 13.14 -2.90 -0.80
C LEU A 54 13.94 -1.78 -1.50
N ARG A 55 15.27 -1.75 -1.32
CA ARG A 55 16.15 -0.70 -1.83
C ARG A 55 16.93 -1.12 -3.06
N ASP A 56 17.35 -2.38 -3.12
CA ASP A 56 18.33 -2.83 -4.10
C ASP A 56 17.70 -3.24 -5.44
N ASP A 57 16.63 -4.05 -5.39
CA ASP A 57 16.02 -4.60 -6.62
C ASP A 57 14.78 -3.82 -7.07
N LEU A 58 14.37 -2.80 -6.32
CA LEU A 58 13.09 -2.14 -6.54
C LEU A 58 13.02 -1.48 -7.93
N SER A 59 14.12 -0.92 -8.41
CA SER A 59 14.20 -0.29 -9.73
C SER A 59 13.89 -1.25 -10.88
N TYR A 60 14.39 -2.49 -10.79
CA TYR A 60 14.12 -3.53 -11.79
C TYR A 60 12.65 -3.98 -11.74
N LEU A 61 12.12 -4.14 -10.52
CA LEU A 61 10.76 -4.62 -10.33
C LEU A 61 9.71 -3.61 -10.80
N ILE A 62 9.87 -2.33 -10.51
CA ILE A 62 8.90 -1.30 -10.90
C ILE A 62 9.07 -0.81 -12.34
N GLY A 63 10.25 -1.02 -12.94
CA GLY A 63 10.57 -0.63 -14.32
C GLY A 63 10.00 -1.55 -15.40
N SER A 64 9.49 -2.73 -15.03
CA SER A 64 8.92 -3.69 -15.97
C SER A 64 7.48 -4.09 -15.60
N PRO A 65 6.62 -4.42 -16.58
CA PRO A 65 5.28 -4.93 -16.31
C PRO A 65 5.28 -6.22 -15.46
N GLU A 66 6.24 -7.10 -15.69
CA GLU A 66 6.40 -8.39 -14.99
C GLU A 66 6.82 -8.16 -13.54
N GLY A 67 7.76 -7.28 -13.29
CA GLY A 67 8.20 -6.91 -11.95
C GLY A 67 7.10 -6.20 -11.17
N ARG A 68 6.34 -5.33 -11.83
CA ARG A 68 5.18 -4.68 -11.26
C ARG A 68 4.09 -5.70 -10.87
N ASP A 69 3.81 -6.67 -11.73
CA ASP A 69 2.89 -7.77 -11.44
C ASP A 69 3.37 -8.63 -10.26
N PHE A 70 4.67 -8.93 -10.23
CA PHE A 70 5.29 -9.63 -9.11
C PHE A 70 5.06 -8.92 -7.78
N MET A 71 5.33 -7.62 -7.69
CA MET A 71 5.16 -6.84 -6.46
C MET A 71 3.72 -6.88 -5.92
N LEU A 72 2.73 -6.87 -6.79
CA LEU A 72 1.31 -6.92 -6.43
C LEU A 72 0.88 -8.28 -5.87
N ARG A 73 1.66 -9.35 -6.12
CA ARG A 73 1.33 -10.73 -5.77
C ARG A 73 2.14 -11.31 -4.61
N VAL A 74 3.17 -10.60 -4.14
CA VAL A 74 3.97 -11.10 -3.01
C VAL A 74 3.11 -11.30 -1.77
N PRO A 75 3.36 -12.34 -0.97
CA PRO A 75 2.51 -12.70 0.18
C PRO A 75 2.25 -11.55 1.15
N GLY A 76 3.22 -10.68 1.39
CA GLY A 76 3.08 -9.51 2.27
C GLY A 76 2.10 -8.47 1.74
N VAL A 77 1.97 -8.33 0.41
CA VAL A 77 1.07 -7.37 -0.23
C VAL A 77 -0.35 -7.93 -0.34
N ILE A 78 -0.50 -9.16 -0.85
CA ILE A 78 -1.84 -9.77 -0.99
C ILE A 78 -2.49 -10.04 0.36
N GLY A 79 -1.70 -10.37 1.40
CA GLY A 79 -2.16 -10.62 2.76
C GLY A 79 -2.30 -9.37 3.63
N ALA A 80 -1.94 -8.19 3.14
CA ALA A 80 -2.06 -6.96 3.89
C ALA A 80 -3.52 -6.66 4.28
N PRO A 81 -3.81 -6.32 5.54
CA PRO A 81 -5.18 -6.22 6.06
C PRO A 81 -5.93 -4.96 5.61
N GLY A 82 -5.29 -4.07 4.88
CA GLY A 82 -5.89 -2.82 4.40
C GLY A 82 -6.81 -2.99 3.18
N SER A 83 -7.55 -1.92 2.87
CA SER A 83 -8.27 -1.80 1.61
C SER A 83 -7.31 -1.77 0.42
N ALA A 84 -7.82 -1.96 -0.79
CA ALA A 84 -7.00 -1.88 -2.00
C ALA A 84 -6.37 -0.49 -2.17
N GLU A 85 -7.08 0.57 -1.78
CA GLU A 85 -6.59 1.95 -1.76
C GLU A 85 -5.40 2.11 -0.81
N GLN A 86 -5.53 1.63 0.42
CA GLN A 86 -4.47 1.72 1.43
C GLN A 86 -3.22 0.94 1.01
N VAL A 87 -3.39 -0.22 0.37
CA VAL A 87 -2.26 -1.02 -0.12
C VAL A 87 -1.60 -0.36 -1.34
N ALA A 88 -2.36 0.23 -2.25
CA ALA A 88 -1.80 1.00 -3.36
C ALA A 88 -1.01 2.22 -2.86
N GLU A 89 -1.56 2.98 -1.90
CA GLU A 89 -0.85 4.09 -1.24
C GLU A 89 0.43 3.63 -0.53
N LEU A 90 0.38 2.47 0.15
CA LEU A 90 1.56 1.86 0.77
C LEU A 90 2.64 1.53 -0.26
N LEU A 91 2.30 0.87 -1.36
CA LEU A 91 3.26 0.53 -2.42
C LEU A 91 3.91 1.77 -3.02
N ASN A 92 3.12 2.80 -3.30
CA ASN A 92 3.62 4.08 -3.80
C ASN A 92 4.58 4.74 -2.79
N TRP A 93 4.20 4.77 -1.52
CA TRP A 93 5.05 5.28 -0.45
C TRP A 93 6.36 4.49 -0.30
N ILE A 94 6.34 3.16 -0.43
CA ILE A 94 7.54 2.31 -0.40
C ILE A 94 8.50 2.70 -1.52
N VAL A 95 7.99 2.86 -2.75
CA VAL A 95 8.81 3.29 -3.88
C VAL A 95 9.42 4.67 -3.62
N GLU A 96 8.63 5.64 -3.22
CA GLU A 96 9.08 7.01 -2.94
C GLU A 96 10.08 7.09 -1.78
N SER A 97 9.93 6.22 -0.76
CA SER A 97 10.75 6.26 0.45
C SER A 97 12.06 5.52 0.36
N PHE A 98 12.09 4.39 -0.34
CA PHE A 98 13.25 3.49 -0.36
C PHE A 98 14.04 3.52 -1.67
N TYR A 99 13.41 3.91 -2.77
CA TYR A 99 14.13 4.08 -4.01
C TYR A 99 14.85 5.44 -4.06
N GLN A 100 16.16 5.40 -4.29
CA GLN A 100 17.00 6.59 -4.41
C GLN A 100 17.48 6.73 -5.84
N GLY A 101 16.69 7.38 -6.69
CA GLY A 101 17.06 7.65 -8.08
C GLY A 101 15.96 8.40 -8.81
N ASP A 102 16.30 8.88 -10.00
CA ASP A 102 15.32 9.47 -10.93
C ASP A 102 14.54 8.33 -11.58
N LEU A 103 13.46 7.93 -10.92
CA LEU A 103 12.57 6.92 -11.45
C LEU A 103 11.24 7.55 -11.83
N ASP A 104 10.98 7.56 -13.10
CA ASP A 104 9.64 7.83 -13.62
C ASP A 104 8.83 6.53 -13.56
N PHE A 105 8.07 6.34 -12.49
CA PHE A 105 7.19 5.18 -12.35
C PHE A 105 5.73 5.60 -12.34
N THR A 106 4.89 4.77 -12.93
CA THR A 106 3.44 4.93 -12.82
C THR A 106 2.96 4.47 -11.44
N PRO A 107 2.28 5.30 -10.65
CA PRO A 107 1.78 4.90 -9.34
C PRO A 107 0.90 3.65 -9.40
N PHE A 108 1.01 2.81 -8.37
CA PHE A 108 0.11 1.66 -8.20
C PHE A 108 -1.31 2.11 -7.94
N THR A 109 -2.27 1.38 -8.48
CA THR A 109 -3.70 1.68 -8.36
C THR A 109 -4.43 0.63 -7.53
N PRO A 110 -5.57 0.97 -6.90
CA PRO A 110 -6.41 0.00 -6.20
C PRO A 110 -6.87 -1.16 -7.08
N ALA A 111 -7.13 -0.91 -8.36
CA ALA A 111 -7.54 -1.94 -9.31
C ALA A 111 -6.45 -3.01 -9.52
N GLU A 112 -5.19 -2.60 -9.62
CA GLU A 112 -4.05 -3.54 -9.73
C GLU A 112 -3.89 -4.38 -8.45
N VAL A 113 -4.07 -3.77 -7.27
CA VAL A 113 -4.03 -4.50 -5.99
C VAL A 113 -5.11 -5.58 -5.95
N LEU A 114 -6.34 -5.27 -6.37
CA LEU A 114 -7.42 -6.25 -6.44
C LEU A 114 -7.07 -7.41 -7.38
N LEU A 115 -6.57 -7.13 -8.58
CA LEU A 115 -6.13 -8.15 -9.54
C LEU A 115 -4.96 -8.99 -8.99
N GLY A 116 -4.03 -8.40 -8.25
CA GLY A 116 -2.93 -9.13 -7.61
C GLY A 116 -3.43 -10.12 -6.56
N ARG A 117 -4.41 -9.73 -5.74
CA ARG A 117 -5.02 -10.58 -4.71
C ARG A 117 -5.70 -11.83 -5.26
N GLU A 118 -6.18 -11.79 -6.50
CA GLU A 118 -6.81 -12.94 -7.16
C GLU A 118 -5.78 -13.97 -7.68
N ARG A 119 -4.50 -13.62 -7.70
CA ARG A 119 -3.43 -14.43 -8.32
C ARG A 119 -2.25 -14.66 -7.35
N PRO A 120 -2.47 -15.36 -6.21
CA PRO A 120 -1.41 -15.63 -5.25
C PRO A 120 -0.27 -16.41 -5.90
N MET A 121 0.97 -16.09 -5.53
CA MET A 121 2.13 -16.87 -5.95
C MET A 121 2.45 -17.98 -4.95
N HIS A 122 3.00 -19.10 -5.46
CA HIS A 122 3.33 -20.25 -4.64
C HIS A 122 4.77 -20.21 -4.11
N ASP A 123 5.69 -19.69 -4.91
CA ASP A 123 7.13 -19.61 -4.58
C ASP A 123 7.67 -18.22 -4.95
N PRO A 124 7.53 -17.24 -4.06
CA PRO A 124 7.95 -15.88 -4.33
C PRO A 124 9.47 -15.73 -4.48
N ILE A 125 10.27 -16.60 -3.85
CA ILE A 125 11.74 -16.56 -3.97
C ILE A 125 12.14 -17.00 -5.37
N LYS A 126 11.59 -18.13 -5.82
CA LYS A 126 11.86 -18.65 -7.17
C LYS A 126 11.42 -17.66 -8.25
N GLU A 127 10.16 -17.17 -8.18
CA GLU A 127 9.63 -16.20 -9.17
C GLU A 127 10.50 -14.94 -9.22
N ARG A 128 10.97 -14.46 -8.06
CA ARG A 128 11.87 -13.30 -8.01
C ARG A 128 13.21 -13.57 -8.69
N LEU A 129 13.84 -14.71 -8.40
CA LEU A 129 15.13 -15.07 -8.99
C LEU A 129 15.02 -15.23 -10.51
N GLU A 130 13.96 -15.84 -11.01
CA GLU A 130 13.70 -15.98 -12.45
C GLU A 130 13.48 -14.62 -13.11
N LEU A 131 12.75 -13.73 -12.46
CA LEU A 131 12.51 -12.38 -12.94
C LEU A 131 13.81 -11.58 -13.03
N LEU A 132 14.61 -11.58 -11.96
CA LEU A 132 15.87 -10.83 -11.93
C LEU A 132 16.94 -11.41 -12.86
N ALA A 133 16.91 -12.70 -13.19
CA ALA A 133 17.83 -13.32 -14.16
C ALA A 133 17.53 -12.89 -15.60
N GLY A 134 16.39 -12.26 -15.87
CA GLY A 134 16.01 -11.74 -17.18
C GLY A 134 16.49 -10.30 -17.45
N PHE A 135 17.10 -9.67 -16.45
CA PHE A 135 17.72 -8.35 -16.52
C PHE A 135 19.25 -8.47 -16.47
#